data_353f990e177910ad8f1d69217b349304
#
_entry.id   353f990e177910ad8f1d69217b349304
#
_cell.length_a   1.000
_cell.length_b   1.000
_cell.length_c   1.000
_cell.angle_alpha   90.00
_cell.angle_beta   90.00
_cell.angle_gamma   90.00
#
_symmetry.space_group_name_H-M   'P 1'
#
loop_
_entity.id
_entity.type
_entity.pdbx_description
1 polymer ?
#
loop_
_entity_poly.entity_id
_entity_poly.type
_entity_poly.pdbx_seq_one_letter_code
_entity_poly.pdbx_strand_id
1 'polypeptide(L)'
;MKYLSIQTRTMTLCGFYLCSLTASTYIYADEFYSQNPQYLLGDWNGKRNNLSGQGIDFNLSFTNETATNIDGGFNDDSTVRNANQWTFGTTLDLEKLSGWQNTQAKISISKRDGRSLSTDRIADPRTGQFSNVQEISGRGPVWRLSQASIQKGFEQQGITVKLGRMNMGEDFNSAPCEFQNLTL
;
A
#
# COMPACT_ATOMS: atom_id res chain seq x y z
N MET A 1 16.40 -40.37 53.56
CA MET A 1 16.91 -39.08 53.05
C MET A 1 17.60 -39.27 51.69
N LYS A 2 16.91 -39.66 50.64
CA LYS A 2 17.50 -39.80 49.28
C LYS A 2 16.54 -39.51 48.13
N TYR A 3 15.47 -38.77 48.35
CA TYR A 3 14.47 -38.48 47.29
C TYR A 3 14.30 -36.97 46.99
N LEU A 4 15.13 -36.07 47.49
CA LEU A 4 14.96 -34.64 47.33
C LEU A 4 15.92 -33.95 46.32
N SER A 5 16.82 -34.73 45.66
CA SER A 5 17.83 -34.11 44.80
C SER A 5 17.61 -34.26 43.28
N ILE A 6 16.55 -34.93 42.85
CA ILE A 6 16.34 -35.21 41.40
C ILE A 6 15.31 -34.21 40.78
N GLN A 7 14.43 -33.59 41.56
CA GLN A 7 13.42 -32.68 40.99
C GLN A 7 13.93 -31.25 40.69
N THR A 8 15.01 -30.82 41.31
CA THR A 8 15.51 -29.45 41.09
C THR A 8 16.38 -29.31 39.83
N ARG A 9 16.91 -30.38 39.27
CA ARG A 9 17.74 -30.29 38.05
C ARG A 9 16.95 -30.28 36.75
N THR A 10 15.75 -30.84 36.70
CA THR A 10 14.91 -30.90 35.50
C THR A 10 14.13 -29.62 35.25
N MET A 11 13.78 -28.86 36.28
CA MET A 11 13.08 -27.57 36.10
C MET A 11 14.01 -26.45 35.60
N THR A 12 15.30 -26.46 35.94
CA THR A 12 16.27 -25.46 35.51
C THR A 12 16.64 -25.61 34.03
N LEU A 13 16.64 -26.82 33.49
CA LEU A 13 16.91 -27.03 32.06
C LEU A 13 15.74 -26.63 31.15
N CYS A 14 14.50 -26.82 31.57
CA CYS A 14 13.34 -26.40 30.79
C CYS A 14 13.19 -24.86 30.72
N GLY A 15 13.54 -24.16 31.80
CA GLY A 15 13.51 -22.70 31.84
C GLY A 15 14.53 -22.02 30.91
N PHE A 16 15.72 -22.64 30.78
CA PHE A 16 16.75 -22.10 29.88
C PHE A 16 16.49 -22.40 28.39
N TYR A 17 15.80 -23.48 28.06
CA TYR A 17 15.48 -23.82 26.68
C TYR A 17 14.29 -22.95 26.13
N LEU A 18 13.32 -22.60 26.99
CA LEU A 18 12.24 -21.69 26.56
C LEU A 18 12.73 -20.23 26.41
N CYS A 19 13.68 -19.79 27.21
CA CYS A 19 14.21 -18.42 27.13
C CYS A 19 15.12 -18.21 25.90
N SER A 20 15.81 -19.29 25.42
CA SER A 20 16.65 -19.19 24.22
C SER A 20 15.87 -19.21 22.91
N LEU A 21 14.65 -19.79 22.89
CA LEU A 21 13.79 -19.80 21.70
C LEU A 21 13.04 -18.47 21.48
N THR A 22 12.83 -17.70 22.55
CA THR A 22 12.17 -16.38 22.42
C THR A 22 13.15 -15.26 22.05
N ALA A 23 14.43 -15.40 22.36
CA ALA A 23 15.45 -14.40 22.02
C ALA A 23 15.83 -14.41 20.53
N SER A 24 15.70 -15.55 19.85
CA SER A 24 16.06 -15.65 18.43
C SER A 24 15.01 -15.08 17.46
N THR A 25 13.76 -14.88 17.90
CA THR A 25 12.73 -14.27 17.04
C THR A 25 12.77 -12.75 17.02
N TYR A 26 13.33 -12.10 18.03
CA TYR A 26 13.45 -10.63 18.05
C TYR A 26 14.56 -10.10 17.14
N ILE A 27 15.63 -10.86 16.92
CA ILE A 27 16.78 -10.41 16.12
C ILE A 27 16.42 -10.31 14.63
N TYR A 28 15.54 -11.17 14.12
CA TYR A 28 15.11 -11.16 12.72
C TYR A 28 14.15 -9.99 12.38
N ALA A 29 13.35 -9.54 13.34
CA ALA A 29 12.41 -8.44 13.10
C ALA A 29 13.13 -7.09 13.04
N ASP A 30 14.13 -6.87 13.87
CA ASP A 30 14.86 -5.61 13.95
C ASP A 30 15.77 -5.39 12.74
N GLU A 31 16.38 -6.43 12.21
CA GLU A 31 17.21 -6.35 11.00
C GLU A 31 16.39 -6.15 9.72
N PHE A 32 15.17 -6.70 9.66
CA PHE A 32 14.26 -6.52 8.54
C PHE A 32 13.70 -5.10 8.45
N TYR A 33 13.41 -4.46 9.58
CA TYR A 33 12.87 -3.10 9.64
C TYR A 33 13.95 -2.01 9.60
N SER A 34 15.17 -2.29 9.99
CA SER A 34 16.22 -1.28 10.12
C SER A 34 16.85 -0.86 8.79
N GLN A 35 16.75 -1.66 7.74
CA GLN A 35 17.47 -1.42 6.49
C GLN A 35 16.83 -0.39 5.57
N ASN A 36 15.51 -0.18 5.63
CA ASN A 36 14.84 0.89 4.90
C ASN A 36 13.45 1.19 5.49
N PRO A 37 13.32 2.10 6.47
CA PRO A 37 12.06 2.40 7.13
C PRO A 37 10.99 3.01 6.20
N GLN A 38 11.37 3.42 5.00
CA GLN A 38 10.47 4.01 4.02
C GLN A 38 9.57 2.96 3.34
N TYR A 39 9.96 1.68 3.34
CA TYR A 39 9.23 0.61 2.67
C TYR A 39 8.94 -0.55 3.60
N LEU A 40 7.68 -0.98 3.66
CA LEU A 40 7.24 -2.10 4.52
C LEU A 40 8.02 -3.40 4.25
N LEU A 41 8.39 -3.67 3.01
CA LEU A 41 9.15 -4.85 2.61
C LEU A 41 10.67 -4.61 2.50
N GLY A 42 11.14 -3.44 2.99
CA GLY A 42 12.56 -3.09 2.99
C GLY A 42 13.19 -2.99 1.59
N ASP A 43 14.48 -3.20 1.54
CA ASP A 43 15.32 -3.04 0.34
C ASP A 43 15.60 -4.36 -0.41
N TRP A 44 15.02 -5.47 0.02
CA TRP A 44 15.21 -6.82 -0.58
C TRP A 44 16.69 -7.23 -0.66
N ASN A 45 17.44 -6.96 0.40
CA ASN A 45 18.90 -7.16 0.46
C ASN A 45 19.65 -6.38 -0.65
N GLY A 46 19.34 -5.11 -0.82
CA GLY A 46 19.96 -4.22 -1.79
C GLY A 46 19.44 -4.36 -3.22
N LYS A 47 18.57 -5.33 -3.52
CA LYS A 47 18.03 -5.54 -4.88
C LYS A 47 17.17 -4.36 -5.35
N ARG A 48 16.40 -3.75 -4.44
CA ARG A 48 15.58 -2.59 -4.76
C ARG A 48 16.44 -1.42 -5.23
N ASN A 49 17.48 -1.07 -4.48
CA ASN A 49 18.41 -0.01 -4.82
C ASN A 49 19.17 -0.32 -6.11
N ASN A 50 19.55 -1.57 -6.34
CA ASN A 50 20.19 -1.99 -7.57
C ASN A 50 19.29 -1.80 -8.79
N LEU A 51 18.01 -2.22 -8.71
CA LEU A 51 17.03 -2.03 -9.78
C LEU A 51 16.76 -0.54 -10.05
N SER A 52 16.59 0.27 -8.99
CA SER A 52 16.44 1.73 -9.10
C SER A 52 17.68 2.37 -9.75
N GLY A 53 18.87 1.92 -9.38
CA GLY A 53 20.11 2.34 -10.03
C GLY A 53 20.15 2.03 -11.54
N GLN A 54 19.54 0.92 -11.95
CA GLN A 54 19.38 0.53 -13.36
C GLN A 54 18.22 1.24 -14.07
N GLY A 55 17.41 2.02 -13.36
CA GLY A 55 16.27 2.75 -13.91
C GLY A 55 14.93 2.02 -13.81
N ILE A 56 14.80 1.07 -12.88
CA ILE A 56 13.55 0.33 -12.64
C ILE A 56 13.11 0.53 -11.20
N ASP A 57 12.04 1.30 -11.00
CA ASP A 57 11.43 1.52 -9.69
C ASP A 57 10.08 0.82 -9.58
N PHE A 58 9.91 0.02 -8.52
CA PHE A 58 8.65 -0.65 -8.21
C PHE A 58 7.93 0.03 -7.07
N ASN A 59 6.63 0.17 -7.21
CA ASN A 59 5.71 0.61 -6.18
C ASN A 59 4.64 -0.46 -5.95
N LEU A 60 4.43 -0.82 -4.69
CA LEU A 60 3.30 -1.61 -4.23
C LEU A 60 2.69 -0.88 -3.06
N SER A 61 1.44 -0.49 -3.19
CA SER A 61 0.68 0.12 -2.10
C SER A 61 -0.59 -0.67 -1.80
N PHE A 62 -0.98 -0.66 -0.55
CA PHE A 62 -2.23 -1.21 -0.05
C PHE A 62 -2.93 -0.15 0.79
N THR A 63 -4.15 0.16 0.41
CA THR A 63 -5.04 1.06 1.16
C THR A 63 -6.24 0.28 1.63
N ASN A 64 -6.58 0.42 2.89
CA ASN A 64 -7.76 -0.15 3.51
C ASN A 64 -8.57 0.97 4.17
N GLU A 65 -9.85 1.01 3.88
CA GLU A 65 -10.80 1.94 4.48
C GLU A 65 -11.93 1.15 5.10
N THR A 66 -11.96 1.15 6.43
CA THR A 66 -13.01 0.52 7.21
C THR A 66 -13.93 1.59 7.78
N ALA A 67 -15.22 1.46 7.54
CA ALA A 67 -16.24 2.39 8.02
C ALA A 67 -17.39 1.64 8.67
N THR A 68 -18.04 2.28 9.65
CA THR A 68 -19.21 1.76 10.32
C THR A 68 -20.33 2.80 10.32
N ASN A 69 -21.58 2.35 10.14
CA ASN A 69 -22.75 3.15 10.42
C ASN A 69 -23.12 2.99 11.89
N ILE A 70 -23.19 4.10 12.61
CA ILE A 70 -23.59 4.12 14.03
C ILE A 70 -25.06 4.45 14.14
N ASP A 71 -25.52 5.44 13.36
CA ASP A 71 -26.89 5.94 13.38
C ASP A 71 -27.20 6.70 12.10
N GLY A 72 -28.45 6.64 11.65
CA GLY A 72 -28.94 7.39 10.48
C GLY A 72 -28.63 6.73 9.12
N GLY A 73 -28.86 7.47 8.05
CA GLY A 73 -28.82 6.98 6.67
C GLY A 73 -30.16 6.39 6.19
N PHE A 74 -30.19 5.83 4.99
CA PHE A 74 -31.38 5.18 4.43
C PHE A 74 -31.73 3.88 5.20
N ASN A 75 -30.72 3.16 5.62
CA ASN A 75 -30.84 1.99 6.48
C ASN A 75 -29.90 2.19 7.67
N ASP A 76 -30.47 2.37 8.86
CA ASP A 76 -29.77 2.65 10.11
C ASP A 76 -29.22 1.41 10.82
N ASP A 77 -29.41 0.21 10.26
CA ASP A 77 -28.78 -1.00 10.79
C ASP A 77 -27.28 -0.82 10.94
N SER A 78 -26.79 -0.96 12.17
CA SER A 78 -25.36 -0.89 12.44
C SER A 78 -24.60 -1.97 11.67
N THR A 79 -23.61 -1.55 10.92
CA THR A 79 -22.79 -2.47 10.13
C THR A 79 -21.41 -1.90 9.87
N VAL A 80 -20.45 -2.79 9.70
CA VAL A 80 -19.08 -2.47 9.29
C VAL A 80 -18.89 -2.84 7.82
N ARG A 81 -18.28 -1.95 7.06
CA ARG A 81 -17.86 -2.20 5.68
C ARG A 81 -16.39 -1.87 5.50
N ASN A 82 -15.78 -2.64 4.64
CA ASN A 82 -14.37 -2.57 4.36
C ASN A 82 -14.16 -2.48 2.85
N ALA A 83 -13.40 -1.51 2.41
CA ALA A 83 -12.97 -1.34 1.04
C ALA A 83 -11.43 -1.40 0.99
N ASN A 84 -10.90 -2.09 -0.01
CA ASN A 84 -9.47 -2.30 -0.18
C ASN A 84 -9.04 -1.89 -1.58
N GLN A 85 -7.83 -1.35 -1.67
CA GLN A 85 -7.16 -1.10 -2.94
C GLN A 85 -5.71 -1.56 -2.87
N TRP A 86 -5.34 -2.39 -3.81
CA TRP A 86 -3.96 -2.70 -4.15
C TRP A 86 -3.55 -1.89 -5.36
N THR A 87 -2.36 -1.32 -5.34
CA THR A 87 -1.79 -0.66 -6.51
C THR A 87 -0.39 -1.20 -6.74
N PHE A 88 -0.19 -1.74 -7.93
CA PHE A 88 1.10 -2.23 -8.44
C PHE A 88 1.57 -1.24 -9.50
N GLY A 89 2.73 -0.65 -9.31
CA GLY A 89 3.29 0.32 -10.22
C GLY A 89 4.74 0.02 -10.54
N THR A 90 5.18 0.43 -11.73
CA THR A 90 6.58 0.51 -12.09
C THR A 90 6.84 1.80 -12.84
N THR A 91 7.97 2.43 -12.53
CA THR A 91 8.52 3.56 -13.25
C THR A 91 9.82 3.12 -13.89
N LEU A 92 9.97 3.40 -15.18
CA LEU A 92 11.13 3.04 -15.99
C LEU A 92 11.83 4.30 -16.45
N ASP A 93 13.06 4.48 -16.05
CA ASP A 93 13.96 5.50 -16.56
C ASP A 93 14.57 5.00 -17.89
N LEU A 94 14.03 5.50 -18.99
CA LEU A 94 14.44 5.05 -20.33
C LEU A 94 15.79 5.63 -20.73
N GLU A 95 16.31 6.65 -20.07
CA GLU A 95 17.66 7.10 -20.26
C GLU A 95 18.66 6.05 -19.78
N LYS A 96 18.47 5.52 -18.57
CA LYS A 96 19.32 4.47 -18.01
C LYS A 96 19.15 3.13 -18.73
N LEU A 97 17.93 2.81 -19.16
CA LEU A 97 17.61 1.51 -19.76
C LEU A 97 17.97 1.43 -21.25
N SER A 98 17.80 2.51 -22.00
CA SER A 98 17.89 2.51 -23.46
C SER A 98 18.61 3.71 -24.07
N GLY A 99 19.09 4.64 -23.24
CA GLY A 99 19.76 5.86 -23.71
C GLY A 99 18.80 6.95 -24.22
N TRP A 100 17.49 6.81 -24.00
CA TRP A 100 16.52 7.84 -24.36
C TRP A 100 16.54 8.98 -23.32
N GLN A 101 17.32 9.98 -23.58
CA GLN A 101 17.53 11.11 -22.66
C GLN A 101 16.22 11.74 -22.19
N ASN A 102 16.14 12.07 -20.90
CA ASN A 102 15.02 12.75 -20.27
C ASN A 102 13.65 12.06 -20.53
N THR A 103 13.65 10.74 -20.64
CA THR A 103 12.45 9.97 -20.96
C THR A 103 12.14 8.96 -19.87
N GLN A 104 10.88 8.95 -19.40
CA GLN A 104 10.38 8.05 -18.38
C GLN A 104 9.08 7.38 -18.84
N ALA A 105 8.93 6.11 -18.56
CA ALA A 105 7.66 5.40 -18.73
C ALA A 105 7.09 4.98 -17.37
N LYS A 106 5.76 5.00 -17.22
CA LYS A 106 5.07 4.60 -16.00
C LYS A 106 3.89 3.70 -16.33
N ILE A 107 3.81 2.58 -15.63
CA ILE A 107 2.70 1.63 -15.72
C ILE A 107 2.20 1.36 -14.31
N SER A 108 0.88 1.44 -14.10
CA SER A 108 0.25 1.10 -12.83
C SER A 108 -1.06 0.36 -13.04
N ILE A 109 -1.26 -0.68 -12.24
CA ILE A 109 -2.47 -1.49 -12.21
C ILE A 109 -3.03 -1.43 -10.80
N SER A 110 -4.32 -1.17 -10.66
CA SER A 110 -5.01 -1.21 -9.38
C SER A 110 -6.05 -2.31 -9.34
N LYS A 111 -6.18 -2.92 -8.17
CA LYS A 111 -7.23 -3.89 -7.83
C LYS A 111 -8.01 -3.33 -6.66
N ARG A 112 -9.29 -3.19 -6.81
CA ARG A 112 -10.22 -2.83 -5.73
C ARG A 112 -11.07 -4.02 -5.37
N ASP A 113 -11.43 -4.14 -4.09
CA ASP A 113 -12.38 -5.10 -3.58
C ASP A 113 -13.03 -4.56 -2.29
N GLY A 114 -14.01 -5.31 -1.78
CA GLY A 114 -14.77 -4.94 -0.60
C GLY A 114 -16.15 -4.36 -0.92
N ARG A 115 -16.72 -3.65 0.05
CA ARG A 115 -18.09 -3.12 -0.01
C ARG A 115 -18.14 -1.68 0.50
N SER A 116 -18.95 -0.86 -0.15
CA SER A 116 -19.17 0.53 0.25
C SER A 116 -20.25 0.62 1.33
N LEU A 117 -19.91 1.27 2.44
CA LEU A 117 -20.89 1.61 3.47
C LEU A 117 -21.93 2.60 2.92
N SER A 118 -21.46 3.59 2.14
CA SER A 118 -22.34 4.59 1.53
C SER A 118 -23.42 3.95 0.67
N THR A 119 -23.04 3.05 -0.23
CA THR A 119 -24.00 2.35 -1.12
C THR A 119 -24.89 1.37 -0.37
N ASP A 120 -24.33 0.67 0.64
CA ASP A 120 -25.04 -0.41 1.32
C ASP A 120 -26.04 0.10 2.36
N ARG A 121 -25.79 1.29 2.97
CA ARG A 121 -26.54 1.75 4.15
C ARG A 121 -26.96 3.22 4.12
N ILE A 122 -26.09 4.11 3.64
CA ILE A 122 -26.29 5.55 3.81
C ILE A 122 -27.14 6.15 2.68
N ALA A 123 -26.82 5.79 1.45
CA ALA A 123 -27.50 6.36 0.27
C ALA A 123 -28.88 5.78 0.08
N ASP A 124 -29.86 6.63 -0.23
CA ASP A 124 -31.18 6.21 -0.70
C ASP A 124 -31.05 5.69 -2.15
N PRO A 125 -31.42 4.44 -2.43
CA PRO A 125 -31.34 3.88 -3.78
C PRO A 125 -32.10 4.64 -4.85
N ARG A 126 -33.11 5.44 -4.44
CA ARG A 126 -33.96 6.22 -5.35
C ARG A 126 -33.32 7.54 -5.77
N THR A 127 -32.51 8.14 -4.90
CA THR A 127 -31.90 9.46 -5.15
C THR A 127 -30.44 9.36 -5.56
N GLY A 128 -29.82 8.19 -5.39
CA GLY A 128 -28.42 7.96 -5.65
C GLY A 128 -27.51 8.42 -4.51
N GLN A 129 -26.21 8.35 -4.78
CA GLN A 129 -25.17 8.64 -3.82
C GLN A 129 -24.46 9.95 -4.17
N PHE A 130 -24.42 10.88 -3.23
CA PHE A 130 -23.75 12.18 -3.40
C PHE A 130 -22.30 12.18 -2.89
N SER A 131 -21.98 11.35 -1.94
CA SER A 131 -20.63 11.24 -1.37
C SER A 131 -20.30 9.80 -0.96
N ASN A 132 -19.01 9.50 -0.85
CA ASN A 132 -18.52 8.22 -0.34
C ASN A 132 -17.82 8.44 0.99
N VAL A 133 -18.20 7.66 2.00
CA VAL A 133 -17.46 7.58 3.26
C VAL A 133 -16.08 6.93 3.06
N GLN A 134 -15.99 6.04 2.09
CA GLN A 134 -14.77 5.36 1.72
C GLN A 134 -14.35 5.81 0.31
N GLU A 135 -13.24 6.55 0.19
CA GLU A 135 -12.79 7.16 -1.07
C GLU A 135 -12.41 6.13 -2.13
N ILE A 136 -11.78 5.03 -1.71
CA ILE A 136 -11.41 3.95 -2.63
C ILE A 136 -12.60 3.11 -3.06
N SER A 137 -13.75 3.27 -2.39
CA SER A 137 -14.98 2.61 -2.79
C SER A 137 -15.52 3.24 -4.08
N GLY A 138 -15.92 2.45 -5.01
CA GLY A 138 -16.52 2.90 -6.26
C GLY A 138 -16.37 1.85 -7.34
N ARG A 139 -17.19 1.85 -8.36
CA ARG A 139 -17.19 0.94 -9.52
C ARG A 139 -16.95 -0.56 -9.24
N GLY A 140 -17.03 -1.01 -7.98
CA GLY A 140 -16.97 -2.41 -7.56
C GLY A 140 -15.58 -3.07 -7.63
N PRO A 141 -15.52 -4.39 -7.33
CA PRO A 141 -14.30 -5.20 -7.32
C PRO A 141 -13.78 -5.40 -8.75
N VAL A 142 -12.80 -4.61 -9.17
CA VAL A 142 -12.26 -4.67 -10.53
C VAL A 142 -10.75 -4.46 -10.58
N TRP A 143 -10.14 -5.04 -11.58
CA TRP A 143 -8.80 -4.71 -12.02
C TRP A 143 -8.83 -3.57 -13.02
N ARG A 144 -7.88 -2.65 -12.90
CA ARG A 144 -7.74 -1.51 -13.81
C ARG A 144 -6.29 -1.25 -14.14
N LEU A 145 -6.02 -1.01 -15.42
CA LEU A 145 -4.84 -0.27 -15.81
C LEU A 145 -5.07 1.20 -15.44
N SER A 146 -4.54 1.63 -14.28
CA SER A 146 -4.73 3.00 -13.79
C SER A 146 -3.85 3.99 -14.53
N GLN A 147 -2.65 3.57 -14.95
CA GLN A 147 -1.73 4.39 -15.70
C GLN A 147 -0.92 3.55 -16.69
N ALA A 148 -0.68 4.10 -17.89
CA ALA A 148 0.28 3.62 -18.87
C ALA A 148 0.70 4.82 -19.71
N SER A 149 1.81 5.44 -19.37
CA SER A 149 2.25 6.71 -19.98
C SER A 149 3.74 6.72 -20.22
N ILE A 150 4.14 7.50 -21.22
CA ILE A 150 5.52 7.88 -21.48
C ILE A 150 5.62 9.40 -21.39
N GLN A 151 6.66 9.88 -20.74
CA GLN A 151 6.94 11.30 -20.56
C GLN A 151 8.31 11.62 -21.12
N LYS A 152 8.41 12.68 -21.92
CA LYS A 152 9.64 13.18 -22.51
C LYS A 152 9.86 14.64 -22.13
N GLY A 153 11.00 14.95 -21.54
CA GLY A 153 11.46 16.31 -21.27
C GLY A 153 12.29 16.87 -22.45
N PHE A 154 12.03 18.12 -22.82
CA PHE A 154 12.77 18.90 -23.79
C PHE A 154 13.39 20.09 -23.05
N GLU A 155 14.56 19.88 -22.44
CA GLU A 155 15.18 20.85 -21.53
C GLU A 155 15.44 22.22 -22.17
N GLN A 156 15.93 22.24 -23.40
CA GLN A 156 16.22 23.49 -24.11
C GLN A 156 14.97 24.37 -24.34
N GLN A 157 13.80 23.75 -24.43
CA GLN A 157 12.53 24.43 -24.66
C GLN A 157 11.73 24.65 -23.37
N GLY A 158 12.17 24.05 -22.26
CA GLY A 158 11.42 24.04 -21.00
C GLY A 158 10.05 23.33 -21.09
N ILE A 159 9.92 22.37 -22.03
CA ILE A 159 8.66 21.68 -22.29
C ILE A 159 8.77 20.23 -21.87
N THR A 160 7.72 19.71 -21.23
CA THR A 160 7.55 18.27 -20.98
C THR A 160 6.28 17.78 -21.66
N VAL A 161 6.40 16.73 -22.43
CA VAL A 161 5.26 16.08 -23.11
C VAL A 161 5.01 14.72 -22.46
N LYS A 162 3.79 14.47 -22.02
CA LYS A 162 3.34 13.22 -21.46
C LYS A 162 2.20 12.64 -22.30
N LEU A 163 2.34 11.40 -22.73
CA LEU A 163 1.40 10.72 -23.62
C LEU A 163 0.98 9.39 -23.04
N GLY A 164 -0.28 9.01 -23.21
CA GLY A 164 -0.82 7.74 -22.78
C GLY A 164 -2.01 7.88 -21.84
N ARG A 165 -2.30 6.80 -21.10
CA ARG A 165 -3.29 6.79 -20.04
C ARG A 165 -2.69 7.35 -18.77
N MET A 166 -3.19 8.48 -18.31
CA MET A 166 -2.69 9.18 -17.12
C MET A 166 -3.83 9.55 -16.19
N ASN A 167 -3.50 9.72 -14.91
CA ASN A 167 -4.39 10.30 -13.94
C ASN A 167 -4.19 11.83 -13.94
N MET A 168 -5.23 12.57 -14.25
CA MET A 168 -5.16 14.05 -14.28
C MET A 168 -4.84 14.64 -12.91
N GLY A 169 -5.28 14.02 -11.83
CA GLY A 169 -4.98 14.48 -10.47
C GLY A 169 -3.50 14.39 -10.08
N GLU A 170 -2.70 13.62 -10.81
CA GLU A 170 -1.26 13.52 -10.54
C GLU A 170 -0.49 14.76 -11.01
N ASP A 171 -0.91 15.35 -12.12
CA ASP A 171 -0.20 16.45 -12.75
C ASP A 171 -0.88 17.82 -12.50
N PHE A 172 -2.21 17.89 -12.35
CA PHE A 172 -2.97 19.14 -12.38
C PHE A 172 -3.73 19.48 -11.10
N ASN A 173 -3.90 18.56 -10.20
CA ASN A 173 -4.63 18.80 -8.94
C ASN A 173 -4.05 17.93 -7.82
N SER A 174 -2.73 17.85 -7.77
CA SER A 174 -2.05 17.14 -6.70
C SER A 174 -1.94 18.05 -5.48
N ALA A 175 -2.51 17.61 -4.37
CA ALA A 175 -2.21 18.17 -3.07
C ALA A 175 -1.26 17.23 -2.34
N PRO A 176 -0.28 17.73 -1.57
CA PRO A 176 0.55 16.89 -0.70
C PRO A 176 -0.29 16.42 0.49
N CYS A 177 -1.18 15.46 0.24
CA CYS A 177 -2.04 14.88 1.26
C CYS A 177 -1.43 13.57 1.74
N GLU A 178 -0.96 13.54 2.97
CA GLU A 178 -0.51 12.33 3.64
C GLU A 178 -1.65 11.60 4.36
N PHE A 179 -2.84 12.18 4.37
CA PHE A 179 -4.05 11.59 4.94
C PHE A 179 -5.23 11.69 3.97
N GLN A 180 -6.15 10.75 4.08
CA GLN A 180 -7.40 10.78 3.33
C GLN A 180 -8.46 11.58 4.08
N ASN A 181 -9.16 12.46 3.36
CA ASN A 181 -10.31 13.16 3.91
C ASN A 181 -11.57 12.34 3.63
N LEU A 182 -12.08 11.69 4.66
CA LEU A 182 -13.28 10.84 4.60
C LEU A 182 -14.59 11.62 4.75
N THR A 183 -14.55 12.95 4.82
CA THR A 183 -15.71 13.79 5.16
C THR A 183 -16.26 14.61 4.00
N LEU A 184 -15.84 14.38 2.79
CA LEU A 184 -16.34 15.05 1.60
C LEU A 184 -17.44 14.27 0.92
#